data_290fedefcc9cc517ac692c9a6b67cb93
#
_entry.id   290fedefcc9cc517ac692c9a6b67cb93
#
_cell.length_a   1.000
_cell.length_b   1.000
_cell.length_c   1.000
_cell.angle_alpha   90.00
_cell.angle_beta   90.00
_cell.angle_gamma   90.00
#
_symmetry.space_group_name_H-M   'P 1'
#
loop_
_entity.id
_entity.type
_entity.pdbx_description
1 polymer ?
#
loop_
_entity_poly.entity_id
_entity_poly.type
_entity_poly.pdbx_seq_one_letter_code
_entity_poly.pdbx_strand_id
1 'polypeptide(L)'
;MTTHFIVHDKADTVGVMVVENAPANADLTGWIMETDETITIKSLDPVPLGHKIALKNIQSGDTILKYGHDVGRAAADIGKGRHVHVHNMKTKRW
;
A
#
# COMPACT_ATOMS: atom_id res chain seq x y z
N MET A 1 -13.36 -8.53 13.45
CA MET A 1 -12.25 -7.59 13.12
C MET A 1 -12.43 -7.12 11.68
N THR A 2 -12.32 -5.82 11.45
CA THR A 2 -12.47 -5.26 10.11
C THR A 2 -11.15 -5.34 9.35
N THR A 3 -11.19 -5.85 8.13
CA THR A 3 -10.06 -5.78 7.21
C THR A 3 -10.13 -4.44 6.46
N HIS A 4 -9.09 -3.63 6.60
CA HIS A 4 -9.05 -2.30 5.99
C HIS A 4 -8.39 -2.32 4.62
N PHE A 5 -7.37 -3.15 4.43
CA PHE A 5 -6.68 -3.27 3.15
C PHE A 5 -6.29 -4.72 2.87
N ILE A 6 -6.06 -5.02 1.60
CA ILE A 6 -5.72 -6.37 1.16
C ILE A 6 -4.34 -6.35 0.51
N VAL A 7 -3.53 -7.34 0.87
CA VAL A 7 -2.22 -7.62 0.28
C VAL A 7 -2.34 -8.99 -0.37
N HIS A 8 -2.05 -9.09 -1.65
CA HIS A 8 -2.17 -10.37 -2.35
C HIS A 8 -0.99 -11.28 -2.04
N ASP A 9 0.22 -10.76 -2.15
CA ASP A 9 1.46 -11.50 -2.08
C ASP A 9 2.33 -10.92 -0.96
N LYS A 10 2.98 -11.78 -0.18
CA LYS A 10 3.83 -11.35 0.93
C LYS A 10 4.97 -10.43 0.49
N ALA A 11 5.40 -10.54 -0.76
CA ALA A 11 6.45 -9.67 -1.32
C ALA A 11 5.94 -8.30 -1.80
N ASP A 12 4.63 -8.05 -1.77
CA ASP A 12 4.07 -6.78 -2.22
C ASP A 12 4.59 -5.62 -1.36
N THR A 13 4.80 -4.48 -2.01
CA THR A 13 5.23 -3.25 -1.32
C THR A 13 4.06 -2.36 -0.93
N VAL A 14 2.90 -2.61 -1.50
CA VAL A 14 1.66 -1.86 -1.22
C VAL A 14 0.49 -2.80 -1.02
N GLY A 15 -0.49 -2.35 -0.23
CA GLY A 15 -1.79 -2.98 -0.13
C GLY A 15 -2.85 -2.08 -0.74
N VAL A 16 -4.01 -2.65 -1.06
CA VAL A 16 -5.12 -1.91 -1.65
C VAL A 16 -6.21 -1.69 -0.60
N MET A 17 -6.59 -0.44 -0.39
CA MET A 17 -7.61 -0.08 0.59
C MET A 17 -8.98 -0.57 0.12
N VAL A 18 -9.69 -1.28 1.00
CA VAL A 18 -11.02 -1.86 0.70
C VAL A 18 -12.13 -1.29 1.56
N VAL A 19 -11.82 -0.28 2.37
CA VAL A 19 -12.83 0.45 3.16
C VAL A 19 -12.83 1.91 2.75
N GLU A 20 -13.98 2.57 2.90
CA GLU A 20 -14.11 3.99 2.65
C GLU A 20 -13.57 4.79 3.83
N ASN A 21 -13.01 5.96 3.55
CA ASN A 21 -12.63 6.96 4.56
C ASN A 21 -11.64 6.45 5.61
N ALA A 22 -10.67 5.61 5.20
CA ALA A 22 -9.59 5.21 6.11
C ALA A 22 -8.81 6.46 6.54
N PRO A 23 -8.81 6.82 7.84
CA PRO A 23 -8.20 8.07 8.30
C PRO A 23 -6.70 7.95 8.46
N ALA A 24 -6.04 9.10 8.58
CA ALA A 24 -4.64 9.15 9.00
C ALA A 24 -4.51 8.82 10.48
N ASN A 25 -3.33 8.38 10.88
CA ASN A 25 -2.97 8.11 12.28
C ASN A 25 -3.83 7.03 12.95
N ALA A 26 -4.26 6.06 12.18
CA ALA A 26 -5.06 4.93 12.66
C ALA A 26 -4.31 3.62 12.41
N ASP A 27 -4.48 2.66 13.31
CA ASP A 27 -3.96 1.32 13.11
C ASP A 27 -4.92 0.56 12.19
N LEU A 28 -4.46 0.26 10.99
CA LEU A 28 -5.26 -0.41 9.98
C LEU A 28 -4.83 -1.86 9.85
N THR A 29 -5.80 -2.75 9.74
CA THR A 29 -5.57 -4.19 9.62
C THR A 29 -5.57 -4.58 8.15
N GLY A 30 -4.53 -5.26 7.71
CA GLY A 30 -4.41 -5.81 6.37
C GLY A 30 -4.42 -7.33 6.38
N TRP A 31 -4.94 -7.93 5.33
CA TRP A 31 -4.97 -9.36 5.14
C TRP A 31 -4.07 -9.74 3.96
N ILE A 32 -3.07 -10.58 4.22
CA ILE A 32 -2.19 -11.13 3.19
C ILE A 32 -2.84 -12.42 2.68
N MET A 33 -3.36 -12.37 1.47
CA MET A 33 -4.14 -13.48 0.91
C MET A 33 -3.30 -14.73 0.69
N GLU A 34 -2.06 -14.57 0.27
CA GLU A 34 -1.17 -15.69 -0.04
C GLU A 34 -0.92 -16.59 1.18
N THR A 35 -0.75 -16.01 2.34
CA THR A 35 -0.37 -16.71 3.57
C THR A 35 -1.48 -16.78 4.61
N ASP A 36 -2.61 -16.12 4.36
CA ASP A 36 -3.72 -15.97 5.30
C ASP A 36 -3.29 -15.33 6.62
N GLU A 37 -2.29 -14.44 6.55
CA GLU A 37 -1.79 -13.70 7.71
C GLU A 37 -2.44 -12.32 7.76
N THR A 38 -2.49 -11.74 8.97
CA THR A 38 -2.90 -10.36 9.15
C THR A 38 -1.72 -9.53 9.59
N ILE A 39 -1.69 -8.27 9.14
CA ILE A 39 -0.68 -7.29 9.54
C ILE A 39 -1.37 -6.01 9.96
N THR A 40 -0.69 -5.22 10.78
CA THR A 40 -1.19 -3.90 11.20
C THR A 40 -0.21 -2.84 10.72
N ILE A 41 -0.74 -1.84 10.03
CA ILE A 41 0.03 -0.68 9.56
C ILE A 41 -0.62 0.57 10.11
N LYS A 42 0.16 1.44 10.73
CA LYS A 42 -0.32 2.75 11.14
C LYS A 42 -0.33 3.67 9.92
N SER A 43 -1.51 4.14 9.54
CA SER A 43 -1.62 5.09 8.42
C SER A 43 -1.04 6.43 8.82
N LEU A 44 -0.32 7.06 7.91
CA LEU A 44 0.22 8.42 8.09
C LEU A 44 -0.57 9.42 7.24
N ASP A 45 -1.36 8.93 6.29
CA ASP A 45 -2.22 9.74 5.44
C ASP A 45 -3.60 9.10 5.38
N PRO A 46 -4.66 9.86 5.09
CA PRO A 46 -5.92 9.27 4.70
C PRO A 46 -5.73 8.50 3.38
N VAL A 47 -6.33 7.32 3.28
CA VAL A 47 -6.21 6.50 2.07
C VAL A 47 -7.60 6.17 1.54
N PRO A 48 -7.99 6.73 0.39
CA PRO A 48 -9.31 6.45 -0.19
C PRO A 48 -9.47 5.00 -0.63
N LEU A 49 -10.72 4.57 -0.70
CA LEU A 49 -11.07 3.25 -1.23
C LEU A 49 -10.45 3.03 -2.61
N GLY A 50 -9.83 1.88 -2.80
CA GLY A 50 -9.17 1.51 -4.05
C GLY A 50 -7.77 2.08 -4.24
N HIS A 51 -7.36 3.01 -3.39
CA HIS A 51 -5.98 3.52 -3.42
C HIS A 51 -5.07 2.60 -2.62
N LYS A 52 -3.76 2.86 -2.68
CA LYS A 52 -2.76 1.98 -2.09
C LYS A 52 -2.16 2.59 -0.83
N ILE A 53 -1.78 1.73 0.10
CA ILE A 53 -1.03 2.10 1.30
C ILE A 53 0.34 1.42 1.25
N ALA A 54 1.41 2.16 1.59
CA ALA A 54 2.76 1.62 1.61
C ALA A 54 2.92 0.66 2.80
N LEU A 55 3.38 -0.55 2.53
CA LEU A 55 3.59 -1.58 3.56
C LEU A 55 4.97 -1.48 4.20
N LYS A 56 5.86 -0.73 3.58
CA LYS A 56 7.24 -0.51 4.05
C LYS A 56 7.72 0.83 3.50
N ASN A 57 8.89 1.27 3.98
CA ASN A 57 9.53 2.45 3.42
C ASN A 57 9.98 2.15 1.98
N ILE A 58 9.62 3.01 1.06
CA ILE A 58 9.92 2.87 -0.36
C ILE A 58 10.79 4.06 -0.76
N GLN A 59 11.91 3.78 -1.40
CA GLN A 59 12.81 4.85 -1.86
C GLN A 59 12.45 5.26 -3.28
N SER A 60 12.74 6.52 -3.62
CA SER A 60 12.56 7.03 -4.97
C SER A 60 13.24 6.10 -5.98
N GLY A 61 12.54 5.71 -7.01
CA GLY A 61 13.02 4.80 -8.04
C GLY A 61 12.77 3.32 -7.76
N ASP A 62 12.42 2.95 -6.52
CA ASP A 62 12.12 1.56 -6.18
C ASP A 62 10.91 1.05 -6.95
N THR A 63 10.94 -0.23 -7.31
CA THR A 63 9.80 -0.90 -7.91
C THR A 63 8.67 -1.05 -6.91
N ILE A 64 7.46 -0.74 -7.34
CA ILE A 64 6.25 -0.93 -6.54
C ILE A 64 5.58 -2.22 -7.00
N LEU A 65 5.43 -3.17 -6.06
CA LEU A 65 4.79 -4.45 -6.32
C LEU A 65 3.39 -4.48 -5.73
N LYS A 66 2.43 -4.88 -6.55
CA LYS A 66 1.03 -5.08 -6.17
C LYS A 66 0.56 -6.38 -6.79
N TYR A 67 0.03 -7.29 -5.97
CA TYR A 67 -0.40 -8.62 -6.42
C TYR A 67 0.73 -9.39 -7.12
N GLY A 68 1.95 -9.25 -6.62
CA GLY A 68 3.11 -9.89 -7.22
C GLY A 68 3.56 -9.28 -8.56
N HIS A 69 2.90 -8.22 -9.02
CA HIS A 69 3.21 -7.56 -10.29
C HIS A 69 3.86 -6.22 -10.09
N ASP A 70 4.80 -5.90 -10.97
CA ASP A 70 5.42 -4.57 -11.06
C ASP A 70 4.38 -3.61 -11.64
N VAL A 71 3.89 -2.68 -10.82
CA VAL A 71 2.90 -1.68 -11.26
C VAL A 71 3.52 -0.32 -11.49
N GLY A 72 4.82 -0.16 -11.25
CA GLY A 72 5.50 1.09 -11.49
C GLY A 72 6.68 1.29 -10.56
N ARG A 73 7.11 2.53 -10.44
CA ARG A 73 8.21 2.93 -9.56
C ARG A 73 7.79 4.12 -8.69
N ALA A 74 8.42 4.24 -7.54
CA ALA A 74 8.20 5.39 -6.68
C ALA A 74 8.82 6.64 -7.34
N ALA A 75 8.04 7.72 -7.42
CA ALA A 75 8.50 9.00 -7.95
C ALA A 75 9.21 9.83 -6.89
N ALA A 76 9.08 9.43 -5.62
CA ALA A 76 9.71 10.08 -4.47
C ALA A 76 9.82 9.05 -3.35
N ASP A 77 10.50 9.38 -2.26
CA ASP A 77 10.53 8.53 -1.08
C ASP A 77 9.13 8.49 -0.47
N ILE A 78 8.67 7.27 -0.15
CA ILE A 78 7.35 7.05 0.42
C ILE A 78 7.53 6.30 1.74
N GLY A 79 7.09 6.90 2.84
CA GLY A 79 7.17 6.26 4.15
C GLY A 79 6.11 5.18 4.31
N LYS A 80 6.43 4.17 5.14
CA LYS A 80 5.47 3.13 5.53
C LYS A 80 4.19 3.78 6.08
N GLY A 81 3.04 3.34 5.62
CA GLY A 81 1.74 3.88 6.04
C GLY A 81 1.26 5.08 5.22
N ARG A 82 2.07 5.55 4.28
CA ARG A 82 1.69 6.67 3.41
C ARG A 82 0.78 6.21 2.28
N HIS A 83 -0.01 7.14 1.78
CA HIS A 83 -0.87 6.96 0.62
C HIS A 83 -0.02 6.86 -0.65
N VAL A 84 -0.25 5.83 -1.45
CA VAL A 84 0.45 5.62 -2.73
C VAL A 84 -0.57 5.67 -3.85
N HIS A 85 -0.38 6.60 -4.78
CA HIS A 85 -1.25 6.74 -5.93
C HIS A 85 -0.48 7.47 -7.03
N VAL A 86 -1.16 7.99 -8.03
CA VAL A 86 -0.52 8.62 -9.20
C VAL A 86 0.37 9.81 -8.86
N HIS A 87 0.18 10.42 -7.68
CA HIS A 87 0.99 11.58 -7.26
C HIS A 87 2.44 11.19 -6.89
N ASN A 88 2.67 9.95 -6.45
CA ASN A 88 3.99 9.50 -6.01
C ASN A 88 4.42 8.16 -6.62
N MET A 89 3.67 7.65 -7.59
CA MET A 89 3.97 6.42 -8.31
C MET A 89 3.81 6.68 -9.81
N LYS A 90 4.79 6.21 -10.60
CA LYS A 90 4.76 6.33 -12.05
C LYS A 90 4.92 4.97 -12.68
N THR A 91 4.30 4.74 -13.83
CA THR A 91 4.52 3.51 -14.58
C THR A 91 5.92 3.50 -15.16
N LYS A 92 6.49 2.31 -15.34
CA LYS A 92 7.82 2.18 -15.95
C LYS A 92 7.83 2.28 -17.47
N ARG A 93 6.65 2.41 -18.06
CA ARG A 93 6.53 2.54 -19.52
C ARG A 93 6.88 3.92 -20.05
N TRP A 94 6.88 4.90 -19.17
CA TRP A 94 7.07 6.30 -19.56
C TRP A 94 8.28 6.91 -18.89
#